data_801a6b502a6ed19f2e4180112851aed7
#
_entry.id   801a6b502a6ed19f2e4180112851aed7
#
_cell.length_a   1.000
_cell.length_b   1.000
_cell.length_c   1.000
_cell.angle_alpha   90.00
_cell.angle_beta   90.00
_cell.angle_gamma   90.00
#
_symmetry.space_group_name_H-M   'P 1'
#
loop_
_entity.id
_entity.type
_entity.pdbx_description
1 polymer ?
#
loop_
_entity_poly.entity_id
_entity_poly.type
_entity_poly.pdbx_seq_one_letter_code
_entity_poly.pdbx_strand_id
1 'polypeptide(L)'
;MHKILKLVFFFASAFFCFLNGAKIEDLTDVRGSRSNQLYGYGIVTGLAGQGDSRIEYTELGILNALERLGIRADKADKSRNIAAVMVTADIGPFAKNGSRIDVTVSSIGNADSLQGGVLLQTALEGADGKVYAVAQGPVSVGGLSAGNAGGANVQVNHPTVGIVSNGALVEQEIESKILSNGSIDLILRSPDSTTAVKVAAAINRYYPATSLANDGGSVNVRLPNEFLGQTTNFLAAIGAIEVKPNVPARVIINERTGTIV
;
A
#
# COMPACT_ATOMS: atom_id res chain seq x y z
N MET A 1 34.63 9.38 46.60
CA MET A 1 35.00 9.00 45.22
C MET A 1 33.88 8.20 44.48
N HIS A 2 33.23 7.23 45.07
CA HIS A 2 32.18 6.37 44.40
C HIS A 2 30.93 7.10 43.94
N LYS A 3 30.48 8.19 44.60
CA LYS A 3 29.27 8.94 44.20
C LYS A 3 29.49 9.85 42.98
N ILE A 4 30.72 10.40 42.86
CA ILE A 4 31.09 11.25 41.71
C ILE A 4 31.25 10.40 40.45
N LEU A 5 31.80 9.20 40.56
CA LEU A 5 31.98 8.28 39.44
C LEU A 5 30.62 7.80 38.87
N LYS A 6 29.61 7.57 39.73
CA LYS A 6 28.25 7.21 39.32
C LYS A 6 27.53 8.38 38.63
N LEU A 7 27.76 9.61 39.07
CA LEU A 7 27.18 10.80 38.48
C LEU A 7 27.74 11.08 37.08
N VAL A 8 29.06 10.88 36.90
CA VAL A 8 29.73 11.03 35.58
C VAL A 8 29.26 9.95 34.61
N PHE A 9 29.05 8.72 35.08
CA PHE A 9 28.54 7.63 34.24
C PHE A 9 27.05 7.83 33.82
N PHE A 10 26.26 8.42 34.71
CA PHE A 10 24.87 8.79 34.41
C PHE A 10 24.75 9.93 33.39
N PHE A 11 25.64 10.93 33.50
CA PHE A 11 25.72 12.05 32.56
C PHE A 11 26.30 11.61 31.20
N ALA A 12 27.25 10.68 31.14
CA ALA A 12 27.80 10.13 29.92
C ALA A 12 26.77 9.24 29.18
N SER A 13 25.93 8.51 29.93
CA SER A 13 24.82 7.70 29.34
C SER A 13 23.69 8.56 28.79
N ALA A 14 23.41 9.72 29.40
CA ALA A 14 22.38 10.65 28.92
C ALA A 14 22.81 11.42 27.65
N PHE A 15 24.12 11.56 27.40
CA PHE A 15 24.65 12.29 26.23
C PHE A 15 24.66 11.45 24.94
N PHE A 16 24.45 10.11 25.03
CA PHE A 16 24.46 9.21 23.88
C PHE A 16 23.10 9.10 23.17
N CYS A 17 22.06 9.80 23.63
CA CYS A 17 20.68 9.62 23.16
C CYS A 17 20.19 10.65 22.11
N PHE A 18 21.06 11.56 21.59
CA PHE A 18 20.62 12.67 20.74
C PHE A 18 21.30 12.80 19.37
N LEU A 19 21.72 11.72 18.77
CA LEU A 19 22.26 11.75 17.39
C LEU A 19 21.51 10.77 16.47
N ASN A 20 20.20 10.78 16.48
CA ASN A 20 19.45 10.06 15.47
C ASN A 20 19.14 11.00 14.31
N GLY A 21 19.98 10.96 13.26
CA GLY A 21 19.61 11.42 11.94
C GLY A 21 18.53 10.47 11.38
N ALA A 22 17.62 10.97 10.57
CA ALA A 22 16.75 10.11 9.77
C ALA A 22 17.54 9.58 8.57
N LYS A 23 17.32 8.36 8.16
CA LYS A 23 17.94 7.81 6.95
C LYS A 23 17.32 8.46 5.71
N ILE A 24 18.09 8.55 4.63
CA ILE A 24 17.59 9.08 3.35
C ILE A 24 16.38 8.27 2.87
N GLU A 25 16.38 6.95 3.04
CA GLU A 25 15.25 6.08 2.69
C GLU A 25 13.94 6.43 3.43
N ASP A 26 14.02 6.97 4.65
CA ASP A 26 12.87 7.41 5.44
C ASP A 26 12.33 8.77 4.98
N LEU A 27 13.21 9.60 4.40
CA LEU A 27 12.91 10.97 4.00
C LEU A 27 12.49 11.10 2.54
N THR A 28 12.81 10.09 1.69
CA THR A 28 12.65 10.20 0.24
C THR A 28 11.99 8.97 -0.35
N ASP A 29 11.33 9.18 -1.49
CA ASP A 29 10.88 8.14 -2.40
C ASP A 29 11.65 8.25 -3.72
N VAL A 30 11.84 7.13 -4.42
CA VAL A 30 12.52 7.13 -5.72
C VAL A 30 11.51 7.42 -6.82
N ARG A 31 11.79 8.38 -7.69
CA ARG A 31 10.94 8.65 -8.85
C ARG A 31 10.80 7.40 -9.74
N GLY A 32 9.58 7.11 -10.16
CA GLY A 32 9.28 5.88 -10.92
C GLY A 32 9.01 4.65 -10.06
N SER A 33 9.26 4.72 -8.74
CA SER A 33 8.96 3.67 -7.77
C SER A 33 7.65 3.99 -7.02
N ARG A 34 6.53 4.01 -7.75
CA ARG A 34 5.20 4.24 -7.16
C ARG A 34 4.34 2.99 -7.24
N SER A 35 3.47 2.80 -6.25
CA SER A 35 2.38 1.84 -6.36
C SER A 35 1.35 2.33 -7.37
N ASN A 36 0.73 1.40 -8.08
CA ASN A 36 -0.37 1.67 -9.00
C ASN A 36 -1.63 0.99 -8.49
N GLN A 37 -2.75 1.68 -8.60
CA GLN A 37 -4.04 1.17 -8.18
C GLN A 37 -4.66 0.33 -9.29
N LEU A 38 -5.15 -0.84 -8.91
CA LEU A 38 -5.89 -1.74 -9.78
C LEU A 38 -7.33 -1.83 -9.29
N TYR A 39 -8.24 -2.00 -10.23
CA TYR A 39 -9.66 -2.19 -9.93
C TYR A 39 -10.27 -3.24 -10.87
N GLY A 40 -11.36 -3.84 -10.43
CA GLY A 40 -12.10 -4.80 -11.24
C GLY A 40 -13.51 -4.99 -10.73
N TYR A 41 -14.40 -5.40 -11.63
CA TYR A 41 -15.75 -5.84 -11.29
C TYR A 41 -15.75 -7.34 -11.08
N GLY A 42 -16.23 -7.79 -9.93
CA GLY A 42 -16.26 -9.20 -9.58
C GLY A 42 -17.60 -9.66 -9.03
N ILE A 43 -17.72 -10.96 -8.84
CA ILE A 43 -18.87 -11.61 -8.20
C ILE A 43 -18.35 -12.41 -7.01
N VAL A 44 -18.99 -12.22 -5.86
CA VAL A 44 -18.81 -13.08 -4.69
C VAL A 44 -19.97 -14.05 -4.60
N THR A 45 -19.68 -15.32 -4.38
CA THR A 45 -20.66 -16.41 -4.25
C THR A 45 -20.59 -17.05 -2.87
N GLY A 46 -21.63 -17.80 -2.48
CA GLY A 46 -21.64 -18.53 -1.20
C GLY A 46 -22.17 -17.72 -0.02
N LEU A 47 -22.98 -16.68 -0.26
CA LEU A 47 -23.42 -15.72 0.77
C LEU A 47 -24.63 -16.17 1.60
N ALA A 48 -25.12 -17.40 1.42
CA ALA A 48 -26.16 -18.02 2.26
C ALA A 48 -27.40 -17.13 2.51
N GLY A 49 -27.86 -16.43 1.48
CA GLY A 49 -29.03 -15.55 1.55
C GLY A 49 -28.73 -14.08 1.95
N GLN A 50 -27.46 -13.73 2.15
CA GLN A 50 -27.04 -12.35 2.48
C GLN A 50 -26.54 -11.54 1.27
N GLY A 51 -26.55 -12.15 0.08
CA GLY A 51 -26.16 -11.51 -1.17
C GLY A 51 -27.19 -10.54 -1.73
N ASP A 52 -26.95 -10.07 -2.94
CA ASP A 52 -27.79 -9.09 -3.62
C ASP A 52 -29.20 -9.63 -3.90
N SER A 53 -30.16 -8.72 -3.86
CA SER A 53 -31.57 -9.01 -4.13
C SER A 53 -32.04 -8.20 -5.33
N ARG A 54 -32.34 -8.87 -6.43
CA ARG A 54 -32.92 -8.29 -7.64
C ARG A 54 -32.09 -7.14 -8.23
N ILE A 55 -30.80 -7.34 -8.31
CA ILE A 55 -29.86 -6.38 -8.92
C ILE A 55 -29.52 -6.90 -10.34
N GLU A 56 -29.91 -6.17 -11.36
CA GLU A 56 -29.75 -6.57 -12.76
C GLU A 56 -28.29 -6.84 -13.15
N TYR A 57 -27.37 -5.96 -12.77
CA TYR A 57 -25.95 -6.14 -13.08
C TYR A 57 -25.31 -7.31 -12.31
N THR A 58 -25.84 -7.69 -11.14
CA THR A 58 -25.42 -8.91 -10.44
C THR A 58 -25.89 -10.16 -11.18
N GLU A 59 -27.15 -10.14 -11.64
CA GLU A 59 -27.73 -11.24 -12.43
C GLU A 59 -26.98 -11.40 -13.75
N LEU A 60 -26.73 -10.32 -14.48
CA LEU A 60 -25.93 -10.34 -15.71
C LEU A 60 -24.49 -10.81 -15.46
N GLY A 61 -23.86 -10.38 -14.37
CA GLY A 61 -22.50 -10.77 -14.00
C GLY A 61 -22.35 -12.27 -13.80
N ILE A 62 -23.31 -12.91 -13.08
CA ILE A 62 -23.26 -14.36 -12.88
C ILE A 62 -23.58 -15.13 -14.17
N LEU A 63 -24.52 -14.66 -14.99
CA LEU A 63 -24.81 -15.28 -16.27
C LEU A 63 -23.59 -15.27 -17.19
N ASN A 64 -22.87 -14.15 -17.28
CA ASN A 64 -21.64 -14.04 -18.04
C ASN A 64 -20.53 -14.97 -17.48
N ALA A 65 -20.44 -15.11 -16.16
CA ALA A 65 -19.49 -16.03 -15.53
C ALA A 65 -19.83 -17.50 -15.86
N LEU A 66 -21.08 -17.88 -15.81
CA LEU A 66 -21.55 -19.22 -16.18
C LEU A 66 -21.32 -19.51 -17.67
N GLU A 67 -21.59 -18.56 -18.56
CA GLU A 67 -21.33 -18.70 -19.99
C GLU A 67 -19.85 -18.94 -20.29
N ARG A 68 -18.93 -18.24 -19.61
CA ARG A 68 -17.48 -18.50 -19.72
C ARG A 68 -17.09 -19.90 -19.27
N LEU A 69 -17.84 -20.50 -18.36
CA LEU A 69 -17.68 -21.89 -17.92
C LEU A 69 -18.41 -22.92 -18.83
N GLY A 70 -19.01 -22.45 -19.93
CA GLY A 70 -19.76 -23.30 -20.87
C GLY A 70 -21.15 -23.63 -20.41
N ILE A 71 -21.67 -23.01 -19.36
CA ILE A 71 -23.03 -23.23 -18.83
C ILE A 71 -23.93 -22.12 -19.37
N ARG A 72 -24.97 -22.50 -20.09
CA ARG A 72 -25.99 -21.56 -20.56
C ARG A 72 -27.18 -21.57 -19.61
N ALA A 73 -27.49 -20.41 -19.04
CA ALA A 73 -28.65 -20.18 -18.20
C ALA A 73 -29.35 -18.91 -18.68
N ASP A 74 -30.69 -19.01 -18.84
CA ASP A 74 -31.48 -17.86 -19.30
C ASP A 74 -31.84 -16.88 -18.18
N LYS A 75 -31.74 -17.31 -16.94
CA LYS A 75 -32.06 -16.52 -15.74
C LYS A 75 -31.16 -16.91 -14.60
N ALA A 76 -30.75 -15.91 -13.80
CA ALA A 76 -30.09 -16.14 -12.54
C ALA A 76 -31.07 -16.57 -11.44
N ASP A 77 -30.62 -17.42 -10.52
CA ASP A 77 -31.40 -17.81 -9.35
C ASP A 77 -31.55 -16.63 -8.37
N LYS A 78 -32.74 -16.53 -7.74
CA LYS A 78 -33.08 -15.47 -6.77
C LYS A 78 -32.68 -15.82 -5.33
N SER A 79 -31.69 -16.68 -5.16
CA SER A 79 -31.31 -17.24 -3.87
C SER A 79 -30.60 -16.25 -2.91
N ARG A 80 -30.29 -15.02 -3.35
CA ARG A 80 -29.44 -14.06 -2.61
C ARG A 80 -28.10 -14.66 -2.17
N ASN A 81 -27.58 -15.57 -2.98
CA ASN A 81 -26.31 -16.26 -2.69
C ASN A 81 -25.10 -15.62 -3.39
N ILE A 82 -25.34 -14.59 -4.16
CA ILE A 82 -24.34 -13.87 -4.95
C ILE A 82 -24.40 -12.38 -4.67
N ALA A 83 -23.28 -11.68 -4.80
CA ALA A 83 -23.18 -10.22 -4.74
C ALA A 83 -22.21 -9.70 -5.79
N ALA A 84 -22.59 -8.60 -6.43
CA ALA A 84 -21.68 -7.83 -7.24
C ALA A 84 -20.74 -7.00 -6.37
N VAL A 85 -19.46 -7.02 -6.69
CA VAL A 85 -18.43 -6.36 -5.90
C VAL A 85 -17.47 -5.57 -6.77
N MET A 86 -16.97 -4.47 -6.21
CA MET A 86 -15.76 -3.80 -6.66
C MET A 86 -14.57 -4.45 -5.96
N VAL A 87 -13.57 -4.81 -6.73
CA VAL A 87 -12.31 -5.38 -6.23
C VAL A 87 -11.21 -4.38 -6.51
N THR A 88 -10.46 -4.01 -5.48
CA THR A 88 -9.35 -3.06 -5.59
C THR A 88 -8.08 -3.66 -5.02
N ALA A 89 -6.94 -3.31 -5.59
CA ALA A 89 -5.63 -3.70 -5.12
C ALA A 89 -4.59 -2.63 -5.43
N ASP A 90 -3.50 -2.63 -4.67
CA ASP A 90 -2.33 -1.81 -4.94
C ASP A 90 -1.19 -2.73 -5.39
N ILE A 91 -0.73 -2.54 -6.63
CA ILE A 91 0.44 -3.23 -7.14
C ILE A 91 1.69 -2.38 -6.90
N GLY A 92 2.62 -2.93 -6.14
CA GLY A 92 3.89 -2.25 -5.84
C GLY A 92 4.80 -2.14 -7.09
N PRO A 93 5.74 -1.20 -7.08
CA PRO A 93 6.61 -0.91 -8.24
C PRO A 93 7.55 -2.06 -8.59
N PHE A 94 7.81 -2.97 -7.66
CA PHE A 94 8.71 -4.12 -7.83
C PHE A 94 7.98 -5.46 -7.82
N ALA A 95 6.64 -5.43 -7.93
CA ALA A 95 5.86 -6.65 -8.02
C ALA A 95 6.22 -7.39 -9.31
N LYS A 96 6.55 -8.68 -9.19
CA LYS A 96 6.95 -9.54 -10.29
C LYS A 96 5.78 -10.42 -10.73
N ASN A 97 5.80 -10.82 -12.00
CA ASN A 97 4.89 -11.84 -12.51
C ASN A 97 4.94 -13.08 -11.59
N GLY A 98 3.76 -13.59 -11.20
CA GLY A 98 3.62 -14.68 -10.25
C GLY A 98 3.62 -14.27 -8.78
N SER A 99 3.90 -13.00 -8.43
CA SER A 99 3.75 -12.52 -7.05
C SER A 99 2.28 -12.39 -6.67
N ARG A 100 1.98 -12.47 -5.36
CA ARG A 100 0.63 -12.35 -4.83
C ARG A 100 0.49 -11.06 -4.06
N ILE A 101 -0.67 -10.42 -4.22
CA ILE A 101 -1.03 -9.19 -3.53
C ILE A 101 -2.41 -9.35 -2.86
N ASP A 102 -2.62 -8.59 -1.81
CA ASP A 102 -3.92 -8.53 -1.13
C ASP A 102 -4.91 -7.72 -1.97
N VAL A 103 -6.18 -8.10 -1.89
CA VAL A 103 -7.26 -7.36 -2.54
C VAL A 103 -8.34 -7.00 -1.55
N THR A 104 -8.90 -5.82 -1.71
CA THR A 104 -10.09 -5.36 -0.99
C THR A 104 -11.31 -5.58 -1.86
N VAL A 105 -12.34 -6.17 -1.29
CA VAL A 105 -13.61 -6.49 -1.95
C VAL A 105 -14.72 -5.71 -1.28
N SER A 106 -15.48 -4.93 -2.03
CA SER A 106 -16.55 -4.08 -1.52
C SER A 106 -17.83 -4.33 -2.31
N SER A 107 -18.94 -4.60 -1.63
CA SER A 107 -20.25 -4.75 -2.30
C SER A 107 -20.66 -3.43 -2.97
N ILE A 108 -21.13 -3.52 -4.20
CA ILE A 108 -21.71 -2.40 -4.96
C ILE A 108 -23.22 -2.51 -5.11
N GLY A 109 -23.78 -3.65 -4.72
CA GLY A 109 -25.19 -3.92 -4.72
C GLY A 109 -25.85 -3.65 -3.34
N ASN A 110 -26.88 -4.45 -3.05
CA ASN A 110 -27.62 -4.39 -1.80
C ASN A 110 -27.41 -5.64 -0.93
N ALA A 111 -26.25 -6.27 -1.03
CA ALA A 111 -25.89 -7.39 -0.17
C ALA A 111 -25.80 -6.95 1.30
N ASP A 112 -26.36 -7.77 2.19
CA ASP A 112 -26.31 -7.51 3.63
C ASP A 112 -24.91 -7.83 4.21
N SER A 113 -24.22 -8.83 3.64
CA SER A 113 -22.88 -9.25 4.08
C SER A 113 -22.14 -10.03 3.00
N LEU A 114 -20.82 -9.92 2.99
CA LEU A 114 -19.90 -10.74 2.19
C LEU A 114 -19.27 -11.90 3.00
N GLN A 115 -19.69 -12.08 4.24
CA GLN A 115 -19.10 -13.08 5.14
C GLN A 115 -19.30 -14.51 4.60
N GLY A 116 -18.23 -15.29 4.62
CA GLY A 116 -18.23 -16.68 4.13
C GLY A 116 -18.25 -16.82 2.61
N GLY A 117 -18.31 -15.72 1.89
CA GLY A 117 -18.31 -15.72 0.44
C GLY A 117 -16.92 -15.96 -0.17
N VAL A 118 -16.94 -16.37 -1.43
CA VAL A 118 -15.74 -16.58 -2.26
C VAL A 118 -15.82 -15.69 -3.48
N LEU A 119 -14.78 -14.90 -3.70
CA LEU A 119 -14.62 -14.09 -4.90
C LEU A 119 -14.31 -15.01 -6.09
N LEU A 120 -15.11 -14.94 -7.13
CA LEU A 120 -14.83 -15.59 -8.41
C LEU A 120 -13.68 -14.90 -9.12
N GLN A 121 -13.04 -15.62 -10.05
CA GLN A 121 -11.94 -15.09 -10.83
C GLN A 121 -12.29 -13.75 -11.47
N THR A 122 -11.54 -12.71 -11.09
CA THR A 122 -11.79 -11.31 -11.45
C THR A 122 -10.51 -10.69 -11.99
N ALA A 123 -10.56 -10.15 -13.19
CA ALA A 123 -9.46 -9.39 -13.77
C ALA A 123 -9.36 -8.02 -13.07
N LEU A 124 -8.15 -7.61 -12.73
CA LEU A 124 -7.84 -6.30 -12.16
C LEU A 124 -7.09 -5.46 -13.19
N GLU A 125 -7.68 -4.33 -13.54
CA GLU A 125 -7.20 -3.41 -14.56
C GLU A 125 -6.54 -2.19 -13.93
N GLY A 126 -5.53 -1.68 -14.61
CA GLY A 126 -4.94 -0.38 -14.29
C GLY A 126 -5.71 0.77 -14.97
N ALA A 127 -5.29 2.01 -14.70
CA ALA A 127 -5.89 3.20 -15.30
C ALA A 127 -5.76 3.26 -16.83
N ASP A 128 -4.89 2.46 -17.43
CA ASP A 128 -4.70 2.33 -18.88
C ASP A 128 -5.61 1.25 -19.52
N GLY A 129 -6.48 0.60 -18.73
CA GLY A 129 -7.40 -0.45 -19.17
C GLY A 129 -6.75 -1.80 -19.44
N LYS A 130 -5.49 -2.01 -19.04
CA LYS A 130 -4.84 -3.31 -19.17
C LYS A 130 -4.98 -4.12 -17.88
N VAL A 131 -5.10 -5.43 -18.05
CA VAL A 131 -5.14 -6.37 -16.91
C VAL A 131 -3.72 -6.61 -16.39
N TYR A 132 -3.48 -6.33 -15.11
CA TYR A 132 -2.21 -6.53 -14.42
C TYR A 132 -2.24 -7.67 -13.42
N ALA A 133 -3.39 -8.00 -12.87
CA ALA A 133 -3.53 -9.09 -11.93
C ALA A 133 -4.88 -9.78 -12.07
N VAL A 134 -4.98 -10.99 -11.54
CA VAL A 134 -6.23 -11.76 -11.49
C VAL A 134 -6.49 -12.18 -10.05
N ALA A 135 -7.65 -11.77 -9.52
CA ALA A 135 -8.04 -12.00 -8.14
C ALA A 135 -9.05 -13.13 -8.00
N GLN A 136 -8.91 -13.97 -6.97
CA GLN A 136 -9.89 -14.95 -6.54
C GLN A 136 -9.61 -15.41 -5.11
N GLY A 137 -10.62 -15.91 -4.40
CA GLY A 137 -10.42 -16.52 -3.11
C GLY A 137 -11.47 -16.20 -2.06
N PRO A 138 -11.36 -16.79 -0.86
CA PRO A 138 -12.31 -16.56 0.22
C PRO A 138 -12.22 -15.14 0.75
N VAL A 139 -13.39 -14.50 0.91
CA VAL A 139 -13.49 -13.15 1.46
C VAL A 139 -13.48 -13.20 2.97
N SER A 140 -12.50 -12.58 3.60
CA SER A 140 -12.43 -12.37 5.03
C SER A 140 -13.01 -11.00 5.39
N VAL A 141 -14.16 -11.00 6.04
CA VAL A 141 -14.78 -9.79 6.59
C VAL A 141 -14.25 -9.59 8.01
N GLY A 142 -13.61 -8.48 8.27
CA GLY A 142 -13.10 -8.16 9.60
C GLY A 142 -14.25 -7.88 10.59
N GLY A 143 -14.17 -8.37 11.83
CA GLY A 143 -15.08 -8.05 12.93
C GLY A 143 -15.75 -9.27 13.54
N LEU A 144 -15.92 -9.22 14.87
CA LEU A 144 -16.68 -10.19 15.65
C LEU A 144 -18.17 -9.82 15.58
N SER A 145 -18.97 -10.71 14.98
CA SER A 145 -20.43 -10.73 15.20
C SER A 145 -20.71 -11.49 16.49
N ALA A 146 -20.67 -10.83 17.64
CA ALA A 146 -21.12 -11.41 18.89
C ALA A 146 -22.62 -11.19 19.04
N GLY A 147 -23.41 -12.08 18.50
CA GLY A 147 -24.84 -12.18 18.79
C GLY A 147 -25.05 -12.84 20.15
N ASN A 148 -25.37 -12.08 21.19
CA ASN A 148 -25.92 -12.65 22.43
C ASN A 148 -27.43 -12.84 22.26
N ALA A 149 -27.92 -13.99 22.69
CA ALA A 149 -29.35 -14.38 22.70
C ALA A 149 -30.28 -13.47 23.53
N GLY A 150 -29.85 -12.24 23.83
CA GLY A 150 -30.53 -11.25 24.66
C GLY A 150 -30.79 -9.89 24.01
N GLY A 151 -30.80 -9.77 22.70
CA GLY A 151 -31.43 -8.63 22.02
C GLY A 151 -30.60 -7.37 21.79
N ALA A 152 -29.29 -7.34 22.04
CA ALA A 152 -28.40 -6.26 21.63
C ALA A 152 -27.43 -6.74 20.54
N ASN A 153 -27.75 -6.47 19.27
CA ASN A 153 -26.79 -6.66 18.16
C ASN A 153 -25.77 -5.51 18.20
N VAL A 154 -24.59 -5.75 18.73
CA VAL A 154 -23.45 -4.84 18.55
C VAL A 154 -22.72 -5.27 17.29
N GLN A 155 -23.07 -4.71 16.16
CA GLN A 155 -22.36 -4.86 14.89
C GLN A 155 -21.25 -3.81 14.83
N VAL A 156 -20.01 -4.22 15.05
CA VAL A 156 -18.86 -3.32 15.14
C VAL A 156 -18.16 -3.11 13.79
N ASN A 157 -18.58 -3.81 12.72
CA ASN A 157 -17.91 -3.71 11.42
C ASN A 157 -18.88 -3.69 10.24
N HIS A 158 -18.42 -3.13 9.11
CA HIS A 158 -19.15 -3.15 7.86
C HIS A 158 -19.00 -4.52 7.19
N PRO A 159 -20.03 -5.38 7.21
CA PRO A 159 -19.95 -6.76 6.68
C PRO A 159 -19.93 -6.78 5.15
N THR A 160 -20.08 -5.63 4.49
CA THR A 160 -20.10 -5.45 3.04
C THR A 160 -18.71 -5.14 2.44
N VAL A 161 -17.67 -5.07 3.27
CA VAL A 161 -16.29 -4.91 2.84
C VAL A 161 -15.43 -6.01 3.47
N GLY A 162 -14.58 -6.62 2.67
CA GLY A 162 -13.67 -7.67 3.11
C GLY A 162 -12.33 -7.64 2.37
N ILE A 163 -11.43 -8.49 2.83
CA ILE A 163 -10.09 -8.65 2.25
C ILE A 163 -9.92 -10.11 1.82
N VAL A 164 -9.33 -10.32 0.66
CA VAL A 164 -8.80 -11.61 0.24
C VAL A 164 -7.29 -11.54 0.31
N SER A 165 -6.73 -12.09 1.38
CA SER A 165 -5.27 -12.08 1.60
C SER A 165 -4.56 -12.91 0.54
N ASN A 166 -3.51 -12.35 -0.08
CA ASN A 166 -2.81 -12.94 -1.21
C ASN A 166 -3.76 -13.38 -2.35
N GLY A 167 -4.89 -12.66 -2.50
CA GLY A 167 -5.99 -13.06 -3.37
C GLY A 167 -5.76 -12.78 -4.84
N ALA A 168 -4.90 -11.85 -5.21
CA ALA A 168 -4.56 -11.60 -6.60
C ALA A 168 -3.17 -12.09 -6.96
N LEU A 169 -3.09 -12.72 -8.13
CA LEU A 169 -1.85 -13.12 -8.79
C LEU A 169 -1.50 -12.04 -9.82
N VAL A 170 -0.29 -11.52 -9.76
CA VAL A 170 0.24 -10.57 -10.75
C VAL A 170 0.57 -11.32 -12.04
N GLU A 171 -0.10 -10.93 -13.12
CA GLU A 171 0.09 -11.51 -14.46
C GLU A 171 1.02 -10.66 -15.33
N GLN A 172 1.04 -9.35 -15.11
CA GLN A 172 1.85 -8.42 -15.86
C GLN A 172 2.56 -7.44 -14.93
N GLU A 173 3.87 -7.29 -15.11
CA GLU A 173 4.68 -6.32 -14.35
C GLU A 173 4.43 -4.90 -14.87
N ILE A 174 4.52 -3.93 -13.96
CA ILE A 174 4.54 -2.50 -14.32
C ILE A 174 6.00 -2.06 -14.39
N GLU A 175 6.43 -1.58 -15.55
CA GLU A 175 7.79 -1.07 -15.71
C GLU A 175 8.05 0.12 -14.78
N SER A 176 8.97 -0.05 -13.85
CA SER A 176 9.48 1.02 -13.00
C SER A 176 10.73 1.65 -13.62
N LYS A 177 10.59 2.86 -14.19
CA LYS A 177 11.72 3.61 -14.75
C LYS A 177 12.40 4.42 -13.65
N ILE A 178 13.24 3.75 -12.84
CA ILE A 178 13.99 4.37 -11.75
C ILE A 178 15.18 5.17 -12.27
N LEU A 179 15.84 4.66 -13.31
CA LEU A 179 17.00 5.29 -13.93
C LEU A 179 16.58 6.09 -15.16
N SER A 180 16.84 7.38 -15.16
CA SER A 180 16.61 8.28 -16.30
C SER A 180 17.92 8.99 -16.64
N ASN A 181 18.41 8.76 -17.87
CA ASN A 181 19.67 9.36 -18.35
C ASN A 181 20.88 9.13 -17.41
N GLY A 182 20.98 7.95 -16.79
CA GLY A 182 22.06 7.63 -15.86
C GLY A 182 21.94 8.29 -14.49
N SER A 183 20.78 8.87 -14.17
CA SER A 183 20.50 9.52 -12.90
C SER A 183 19.24 8.96 -12.26
N ILE A 184 19.18 9.04 -10.94
CA ILE A 184 18.05 8.67 -10.08
C ILE A 184 17.54 9.96 -9.46
N ASP A 185 16.23 10.18 -9.47
CA ASP A 185 15.63 11.30 -8.75
C ASP A 185 15.03 10.82 -7.44
N LEU A 186 15.52 11.32 -6.33
CA LEU A 186 14.95 11.16 -5.00
C LEU A 186 13.95 12.28 -4.76
N ILE A 187 12.73 11.94 -4.40
CA ILE A 187 11.64 12.87 -4.11
C ILE A 187 11.45 12.93 -2.60
N LEU A 188 11.55 14.11 -1.99
CA LEU A 188 11.32 14.28 -0.56
C LEU A 188 9.83 14.07 -0.25
N ARG A 189 9.52 13.23 0.74
CA ARG A 189 8.15 13.05 1.25
C ARG A 189 7.57 14.33 1.84
N SER A 190 8.42 15.15 2.44
CA SER A 190 8.08 16.49 2.92
C SER A 190 9.00 17.50 2.25
N PRO A 191 8.53 18.23 1.22
CA PRO A 191 9.35 19.18 0.48
C PRO A 191 9.90 20.29 1.38
N ASP A 192 11.24 20.42 1.43
CA ASP A 192 11.97 21.49 2.13
C ASP A 192 13.34 21.69 1.51
N SER A 193 13.63 22.90 1.06
CA SER A 193 14.88 23.22 0.35
C SER A 193 16.13 22.98 1.20
N THR A 194 16.03 23.22 2.50
CA THR A 194 17.15 22.99 3.44
C THR A 194 17.44 21.50 3.58
N THR A 195 16.40 20.68 3.67
CA THR A 195 16.53 19.22 3.74
C THR A 195 17.04 18.65 2.42
N ALA A 196 16.57 19.14 1.27
CA ALA A 196 17.08 18.72 -0.03
C ALA A 196 18.58 18.95 -0.19
N VAL A 197 19.05 20.15 0.18
CA VAL A 197 20.48 20.49 0.15
C VAL A 197 21.28 19.62 1.13
N LYS A 198 20.77 19.36 2.32
CA LYS A 198 21.43 18.46 3.30
C LYS A 198 21.52 17.02 2.79
N VAL A 199 20.49 16.50 2.15
CA VAL A 199 20.48 15.16 1.52
C VAL A 199 21.55 15.12 0.43
N ALA A 200 21.56 16.08 -0.50
CA ALA A 200 22.56 16.15 -1.56
C ALA A 200 23.99 16.24 -0.99
N ALA A 201 24.21 17.08 0.02
CA ALA A 201 25.51 17.21 0.67
C ALA A 201 25.94 15.92 1.39
N ALA A 202 25.01 15.19 2.01
CA ALA A 202 25.31 13.93 2.68
C ALA A 202 25.71 12.85 1.67
N ILE A 203 25.02 12.73 0.54
CA ILE A 203 25.40 11.81 -0.54
C ILE A 203 26.78 12.17 -1.09
N ASN A 204 27.04 13.46 -1.36
CA ASN A 204 28.31 13.93 -1.91
C ASN A 204 29.52 13.72 -0.97
N ARG A 205 29.32 13.46 0.31
CA ARG A 205 30.41 13.09 1.24
C ARG A 205 30.96 11.70 0.95
N TYR A 206 30.10 10.79 0.52
CA TYR A 206 30.49 9.40 0.21
C TYR A 206 30.74 9.22 -1.29
N TYR A 207 30.00 9.94 -2.12
CA TYR A 207 30.06 9.89 -3.59
C TYR A 207 30.23 11.31 -4.14
N PRO A 208 31.46 11.84 -4.25
CA PRO A 208 31.70 13.23 -4.61
C PRO A 208 31.11 13.63 -5.97
N ALA A 209 30.45 14.79 -6.03
CA ALA A 209 29.86 15.38 -7.23
C ALA A 209 28.80 14.51 -7.94
N THR A 210 28.15 13.61 -7.22
CA THR A 210 27.10 12.73 -7.76
C THR A 210 25.70 13.26 -7.55
N SER A 211 25.46 14.11 -6.53
CA SER A 211 24.12 14.58 -6.20
C SER A 211 23.97 16.08 -6.22
N LEU A 212 22.80 16.54 -6.67
CA LEU A 212 22.38 17.93 -6.75
C LEU A 212 20.91 18.07 -6.33
N ALA A 213 20.60 19.01 -5.44
CA ALA A 213 19.23 19.39 -5.16
C ALA A 213 18.71 20.25 -6.32
N ASN A 214 17.70 19.78 -7.05
CA ASN A 214 17.09 20.51 -8.15
C ASN A 214 16.14 21.59 -7.62
N ASP A 215 15.37 21.23 -6.60
CA ASP A 215 14.39 22.08 -5.92
C ASP A 215 14.19 21.61 -4.47
N GLY A 216 13.22 22.21 -3.76
CA GLY A 216 12.90 21.82 -2.37
C GLY A 216 12.25 20.45 -2.23
N GLY A 217 11.86 19.80 -3.31
CA GLY A 217 11.18 18.50 -3.30
C GLY A 217 11.96 17.39 -3.97
N SER A 218 13.06 17.69 -4.68
CA SER A 218 13.78 16.69 -5.46
C SER A 218 15.29 16.83 -5.43
N VAL A 219 15.97 15.70 -5.34
CA VAL A 219 17.43 15.57 -5.40
C VAL A 219 17.78 14.62 -6.53
N ASN A 220 18.49 15.10 -7.54
CA ASN A 220 19.01 14.28 -8.62
C ASN A 220 20.33 13.64 -8.18
N VAL A 221 20.46 12.35 -8.39
CA VAL A 221 21.64 11.56 -8.03
C VAL A 221 22.13 10.80 -9.25
N ARG A 222 23.29 11.15 -9.76
CA ARG A 222 23.93 10.45 -10.87
C ARG A 222 24.48 9.10 -10.39
N LEU A 223 24.21 8.04 -11.15
CA LEU A 223 24.76 6.72 -10.85
C LEU A 223 26.28 6.70 -11.14
N PRO A 224 27.14 6.45 -10.14
CA PRO A 224 28.57 6.30 -10.36
C PRO A 224 28.89 5.11 -11.28
N ASN A 225 29.97 5.21 -12.06
CA ASN A 225 30.36 4.16 -12.99
C ASN A 225 30.61 2.80 -12.32
N GLU A 226 31.06 2.79 -11.08
CA GLU A 226 31.27 1.58 -10.26
C GLU A 226 29.99 0.81 -9.95
N PHE A 227 28.80 1.48 -10.00
CA PHE A 227 27.50 0.89 -9.77
C PHE A 227 26.69 0.65 -11.05
N LEU A 228 27.30 0.74 -12.22
CA LEU A 228 26.61 0.42 -13.48
C LEU A 228 26.11 -1.04 -13.46
N GLY A 229 24.80 -1.22 -13.70
CA GLY A 229 24.14 -2.52 -13.58
C GLY A 229 23.81 -2.96 -12.15
N GLN A 230 24.16 -2.17 -11.13
CA GLN A 230 23.92 -2.45 -9.72
C GLN A 230 23.12 -1.33 -9.04
N THR A 231 22.11 -0.79 -9.70
CA THR A 231 21.28 0.34 -9.24
C THR A 231 20.69 0.09 -7.85
N THR A 232 20.24 -1.14 -7.58
CA THR A 232 19.66 -1.52 -6.28
C THR A 232 20.69 -1.44 -5.16
N ASN A 233 21.94 -1.87 -5.40
CA ASN A 233 23.01 -1.78 -4.40
C ASN A 233 23.36 -0.32 -4.09
N PHE A 234 23.37 0.52 -5.12
CA PHE A 234 23.61 1.95 -4.95
C PHE A 234 22.47 2.63 -4.16
N LEU A 235 21.20 2.32 -4.50
CA LEU A 235 20.04 2.83 -3.74
C LEU A 235 20.08 2.42 -2.28
N ALA A 236 20.42 1.17 -1.97
CA ALA A 236 20.57 0.69 -0.61
C ALA A 236 21.70 1.44 0.14
N ALA A 237 22.82 1.68 -0.55
CA ALA A 237 23.96 2.38 0.03
C ALA A 237 23.63 3.86 0.36
N ILE A 238 22.99 4.59 -0.57
CA ILE A 238 22.59 5.99 -0.31
C ILE A 238 21.42 6.08 0.65
N GLY A 239 20.48 5.12 0.61
CA GLY A 239 19.32 5.06 1.51
C GLY A 239 19.73 4.96 2.98
N ALA A 240 20.78 4.22 3.28
CA ALA A 240 21.30 4.03 4.64
C ALA A 240 22.03 5.25 5.23
N ILE A 241 22.31 6.29 4.43
CA ILE A 241 23.00 7.50 4.89
C ILE A 241 22.08 8.31 5.82
N GLU A 242 22.59 8.68 6.98
CA GLU A 242 21.87 9.50 7.96
C GLU A 242 21.97 11.00 7.63
N VAL A 243 20.84 11.67 7.69
CA VAL A 243 20.70 13.11 7.49
C VAL A 243 19.82 13.70 8.59
N LYS A 244 20.19 14.87 9.11
CA LYS A 244 19.34 15.61 10.04
C LYS A 244 18.40 16.53 9.24
N PRO A 245 17.12 16.16 9.04
CA PRO A 245 16.18 16.99 8.30
C PRO A 245 15.91 18.31 9.01
N ASN A 246 15.45 19.29 8.28
CA ASN A 246 14.94 20.52 8.84
C ASN A 246 13.45 20.30 9.21
N VAL A 247 13.20 20.03 10.49
CA VAL A 247 11.83 19.84 10.99
C VAL A 247 11.37 21.16 11.60
N PRO A 248 10.37 21.84 11.01
CA PRO A 248 9.78 23.01 11.64
C PRO A 248 9.11 22.60 12.96
N ALA A 249 9.28 23.40 14.01
CA ALA A 249 8.58 23.18 15.27
C ALA A 249 7.07 23.23 15.02
N ARG A 250 6.36 22.14 15.34
CA ARG A 250 4.90 22.04 15.22
C ARG A 250 4.32 21.67 16.55
N VAL A 251 3.26 22.38 16.94
CA VAL A 251 2.40 22.00 18.07
C VAL A 251 1.18 21.32 17.46
N ILE A 252 0.96 20.06 17.80
CA ILE A 252 -0.22 19.32 17.35
C ILE A 252 -1.22 19.30 18.49
N ILE A 253 -2.39 19.93 18.27
CA ILE A 253 -3.50 19.95 19.22
C ILE A 253 -4.55 18.99 18.66
N ASN A 254 -4.85 17.93 19.38
CA ASN A 254 -5.97 17.06 19.08
C ASN A 254 -7.21 17.58 19.81
N GLU A 255 -8.09 18.27 19.09
CA GLU A 255 -9.30 18.88 19.67
C GLU A 255 -10.25 17.85 20.30
N ARG A 256 -10.26 16.61 19.82
CA ARG A 256 -11.14 15.56 20.34
C ARG A 256 -10.66 14.96 21.66
N THR A 257 -9.36 14.92 21.90
CA THR A 257 -8.76 14.32 23.11
C THR A 257 -8.14 15.35 24.05
N GLY A 258 -8.00 16.62 23.62
CA GLY A 258 -7.32 17.68 24.37
C GLY A 258 -5.81 17.45 24.52
N THR A 259 -5.23 16.53 23.76
CA THR A 259 -3.80 16.21 23.84
C THR A 259 -2.99 17.21 23.03
N ILE A 260 -1.93 17.76 23.63
CA ILE A 260 -0.94 18.65 23.00
C ILE A 260 0.39 17.88 22.94
N VAL A 261 0.96 17.79 21.75
CA VAL A 261 2.26 17.17 21.51
C VAL A 261 3.18 18.12 20.78
#